data_daf7dcbe98f541fbd914de895e92eab9
#
_entry.id   daf7dcbe98f541fbd914de895e92eab9
#
_cell.length_a   1.000
_cell.length_b   1.000
_cell.length_c   1.000
_cell.angle_alpha   90.00
_cell.angle_beta   90.00
_cell.angle_gamma   90.00
#
_symmetry.space_group_name_H-M   'P 1'
#
loop_
_entity.id
_entity.type
_entity.pdbx_description
1 polymer ?
#
loop_
_entity_poly.entity_id
_entity_poly.type
_entity_poly.pdbx_seq_one_letter_code
_entity_poly.pdbx_strand_id
1 'polypeptide(L)'
;MKFDAAYYDHVIDEHRYERLGLGAIDFDLAGMTRGDISTKWVCHTGAREFADAVAGGHSAIVTTGVGLGGPPHAGTVFQLLRAIKLQQQGLDVQIVLGDLDSYNARRIPLQAVRHLAGQYAEFVLRLGFDAQRGILRRQEGHADVLATAFLLARHLDDEDFRWAEEDLSDLYRSHGVFDRLTYGMKQSTLLMTADFLHLLSEGRHVLVSLGVDEHKYVALARRGAERSGLPAERLAGIYTKMIPGLGGLPKMSKSIPGSGIDASMDADAIRALLTADADTAPEDNGSALLQMYACLPEVDSSAYARAADARRNGSPEWQTLREEITEHVITVFSMWPR
;
A
#
# COMPACT_ATOMS: atom_id res chain seq x y z
N MET A 1 14.18 -11.68 -7.03
CA MET A 1 14.00 -10.22 -7.11
C MET A 1 14.23 -9.65 -5.72
N LYS A 2 14.95 -8.54 -5.58
CA LYS A 2 15.13 -7.79 -4.34
C LYS A 2 14.57 -6.39 -4.54
N PHE A 3 13.96 -5.81 -3.51
CA PHE A 3 13.47 -4.43 -3.51
C PHE A 3 14.57 -3.50 -2.98
N ASP A 4 15.68 -3.44 -3.70
CA ASP A 4 16.83 -2.58 -3.46
C ASP A 4 16.76 -1.30 -4.32
N ALA A 5 17.77 -0.45 -4.19
CA ALA A 5 17.84 0.79 -4.94
C ALA A 5 17.76 0.57 -6.47
N ALA A 6 18.39 -0.49 -6.97
CA ALA A 6 18.39 -0.80 -8.41
C ALA A 6 16.97 -1.15 -8.93
N TYR A 7 16.17 -1.87 -8.13
CA TYR A 7 14.78 -2.14 -8.48
C TYR A 7 13.95 -0.84 -8.53
N TYR A 8 14.07 0.03 -7.52
CA TYR A 8 13.34 1.29 -7.51
C TYR A 8 13.76 2.19 -8.67
N ASP A 9 15.06 2.29 -8.97
CA ASP A 9 15.57 3.05 -10.10
C ASP A 9 15.02 2.52 -11.41
N HIS A 10 15.02 1.20 -11.61
CA HIS A 10 14.46 0.56 -12.80
C HIS A 10 12.97 0.91 -13.00
N VAL A 11 12.14 0.73 -11.96
CA VAL A 11 10.70 1.04 -12.05
C VAL A 11 10.47 2.53 -12.36
N ILE A 12 11.22 3.43 -11.70
CA ILE A 12 11.09 4.87 -11.91
C ILE A 12 11.45 5.24 -13.34
N ASP A 13 12.57 4.73 -13.85
CA ASP A 13 13.09 5.10 -15.16
C ASP A 13 12.25 4.48 -16.30
N GLU A 14 11.86 3.20 -16.17
CA GLU A 14 11.04 2.50 -17.17
C GLU A 14 9.65 3.14 -17.33
N HIS A 15 9.02 3.49 -16.20
CA HIS A 15 7.66 4.03 -16.18
C HIS A 15 7.63 5.57 -16.13
N ARG A 16 8.79 6.24 -16.15
CA ARG A 16 8.93 7.70 -16.09
C ARG A 16 8.22 8.32 -14.89
N TYR A 17 8.33 7.65 -13.75
CA TYR A 17 7.82 8.20 -12.51
C TYR A 17 8.75 9.29 -11.96
N GLU A 18 8.18 10.20 -11.17
CA GLU A 18 8.93 11.23 -10.48
C GLU A 18 9.38 10.73 -9.11
N ARG A 19 10.65 10.98 -8.76
CA ARG A 19 11.26 10.56 -7.50
C ARG A 19 10.77 11.40 -6.34
N LEU A 20 10.57 10.77 -5.18
CA LEU A 20 10.21 11.43 -3.92
C LEU A 20 11.39 11.50 -2.92
N GLY A 21 12.64 11.49 -3.41
CA GLY A 21 13.82 11.68 -2.58
C GLY A 21 13.93 13.12 -2.06
N LEU A 22 14.59 13.31 -0.92
CA LEU A 22 14.97 14.64 -0.40
C LEU A 22 15.76 15.38 -1.47
N GLY A 23 15.27 16.54 -1.91
CA GLY A 23 15.87 17.34 -2.98
C GLY A 23 15.27 17.13 -4.38
N ALA A 24 14.52 16.05 -4.61
CA ALA A 24 13.76 15.85 -5.83
C ALA A 24 12.30 16.33 -5.68
N ILE A 25 11.71 16.12 -4.51
CA ILE A 25 10.35 16.58 -4.21
C ILE A 25 10.31 18.09 -3.94
N ASP A 26 9.35 18.78 -4.54
CA ASP A 26 9.20 20.24 -4.46
C ASP A 26 7.79 20.69 -4.08
N PHE A 27 6.92 19.76 -3.67
CA PHE A 27 5.57 20.01 -3.16
C PHE A 27 5.38 19.41 -1.78
N ASP A 28 4.46 20.00 -1.00
CA ASP A 28 3.91 19.42 0.24
C ASP A 28 2.56 18.78 -0.07
N LEU A 29 2.12 17.82 0.74
CA LEU A 29 0.83 17.16 0.56
C LEU A 29 -0.03 17.39 1.81
N ALA A 30 -0.94 18.34 1.73
CA ALA A 30 -1.71 18.83 2.87
C ALA A 30 -0.78 19.23 4.03
N GLY A 31 -0.94 18.64 5.22
CA GLY A 31 -0.07 18.91 6.37
C GLY A 31 1.27 18.12 6.39
N MET A 32 1.55 17.29 5.37
CA MET A 32 2.79 16.52 5.31
C MET A 32 3.89 17.31 4.62
N THR A 33 5.04 17.39 5.29
CA THR A 33 6.23 18.03 4.71
C THR A 33 6.88 17.15 3.64
N ARG A 34 7.70 17.74 2.77
CA ARG A 34 8.52 17.03 1.77
C ARG A 34 9.37 15.92 2.38
N GLY A 35 9.93 16.18 3.58
CA GLY A 35 10.70 15.19 4.33
C GLY A 35 9.86 13.98 4.71
N ASP A 36 8.65 14.20 5.23
CA ASP A 36 7.74 13.11 5.62
C ASP A 36 7.28 12.29 4.41
N ILE A 37 7.01 12.94 3.28
CA ILE A 37 6.64 12.27 2.04
C ILE A 37 7.81 11.39 1.55
N SER A 38 9.02 11.93 1.47
CA SER A 38 10.21 11.20 1.00
C SER A 38 10.59 10.00 1.86
N THR A 39 10.21 10.04 3.15
CA THR A 39 10.44 8.93 4.09
C THR A 39 9.52 7.75 3.81
N LYS A 40 8.28 8.00 3.43
CA LYS A 40 7.21 7.00 3.34
C LYS A 40 6.97 6.47 1.93
N TRP A 41 7.26 7.27 0.89
CA TRP A 41 7.05 6.90 -0.51
C TRP A 41 8.34 7.07 -1.31
N VAL A 42 8.44 6.35 -2.43
CA VAL A 42 9.64 6.31 -3.27
C VAL A 42 9.48 7.12 -4.55
N CYS A 43 8.30 7.08 -5.16
CA CYS A 43 8.02 7.76 -6.42
C CYS A 43 6.51 8.00 -6.61
N HIS A 44 6.18 8.78 -7.63
CA HIS A 44 4.80 9.11 -7.97
C HIS A 44 4.59 9.33 -9.47
N THR A 45 3.32 9.40 -9.86
CA THR A 45 2.86 9.97 -11.13
C THR A 45 1.69 10.90 -10.84
N GLY A 46 1.79 12.17 -11.19
CA GLY A 46 0.72 13.16 -11.02
C GLY A 46 0.42 13.58 -9.58
N ALA A 47 1.26 13.23 -8.57
CA ALA A 47 0.98 13.62 -7.18
C ALA A 47 1.17 15.12 -6.92
N ARG A 48 1.99 15.82 -7.71
CA ARG A 48 2.09 17.27 -7.68
C ARG A 48 0.76 17.91 -8.09
N GLU A 49 0.21 17.53 -9.23
CA GLU A 49 -1.06 18.02 -9.74
C GLU A 49 -2.21 17.75 -8.78
N PHE A 50 -2.15 16.59 -8.09
CA PHE A 50 -3.09 16.29 -7.00
C PHE A 50 -2.91 17.25 -5.82
N ALA A 51 -1.67 17.52 -5.39
CA ALA A 51 -1.38 18.47 -4.31
C ALA A 51 -1.82 19.90 -4.65
N ASP A 52 -1.60 20.31 -5.89
CA ASP A 52 -2.05 21.62 -6.41
C ASP A 52 -3.60 21.69 -6.40
N ALA A 53 -4.28 20.62 -6.80
CA ALA A 53 -5.74 20.54 -6.73
C ALA A 53 -6.26 20.63 -5.29
N VAL A 54 -5.62 19.96 -4.33
CA VAL A 54 -5.95 20.08 -2.90
C VAL A 54 -5.75 21.52 -2.41
N ALA A 55 -4.60 22.13 -2.72
CA ALA A 55 -4.31 23.52 -2.33
C ALA A 55 -5.27 24.52 -2.99
N GLY A 56 -5.75 24.23 -4.19
CA GLY A 56 -6.76 25.01 -4.90
C GLY A 56 -8.20 24.80 -4.43
N GLY A 57 -8.42 23.94 -3.43
CA GLY A 57 -9.76 23.66 -2.88
C GLY A 57 -10.64 22.81 -3.80
N HIS A 58 -10.06 22.09 -4.77
CA HIS A 58 -10.80 21.18 -5.62
C HIS A 58 -11.18 19.90 -4.86
N SER A 59 -12.25 19.24 -5.30
CA SER A 59 -12.64 17.93 -4.76
C SER A 59 -11.56 16.91 -5.03
N ALA A 60 -10.92 16.41 -3.98
CA ALA A 60 -9.80 15.51 -4.07
C ALA A 60 -9.92 14.39 -3.02
N ILE A 61 -9.45 13.19 -3.34
CA ILE A 61 -9.50 12.04 -2.43
C ILE A 61 -8.28 11.14 -2.64
N VAL A 62 -7.71 10.67 -1.53
CA VAL A 62 -6.74 9.57 -1.54
C VAL A 62 -7.48 8.25 -1.45
N THR A 63 -7.10 7.27 -2.24
CA THR A 63 -7.66 5.92 -2.14
C THR A 63 -6.58 4.86 -2.01
N THR A 64 -6.87 3.85 -1.24
CA THR A 64 -6.07 2.62 -1.14
C THR A 64 -6.99 1.43 -0.94
N GLY A 65 -6.50 0.23 -1.23
CA GLY A 65 -7.24 -1.01 -1.02
C GLY A 65 -6.38 -2.06 -0.36
N VAL A 66 -7.02 -3.02 0.30
CA VAL A 66 -6.34 -4.16 0.91
C VAL A 66 -7.05 -5.46 0.58
N GLY A 67 -6.31 -6.46 0.10
CA GLY A 67 -6.83 -7.79 -0.15
C GLY A 67 -7.02 -8.59 1.14
N LEU A 68 -8.15 -9.28 1.26
CA LEU A 68 -8.57 -10.00 2.46
C LEU A 68 -8.16 -11.47 2.43
N GLY A 69 -6.85 -11.73 2.33
CA GLY A 69 -6.30 -13.09 2.26
C GLY A 69 -6.11 -13.80 3.62
N GLY A 70 -6.62 -13.24 4.71
CA GLY A 70 -6.44 -13.64 6.11
C GLY A 70 -6.08 -12.45 6.99
N PRO A 71 -5.64 -12.61 8.26
CA PRO A 71 -5.20 -11.51 9.12
C PRO A 71 -4.12 -10.64 8.42
N PRO A 72 -4.08 -9.32 8.64
CA PRO A 72 -3.15 -8.43 7.93
C PRO A 72 -1.69 -8.74 8.31
N HIS A 73 -0.81 -8.83 7.31
CA HIS A 73 0.64 -8.83 7.50
C HIS A 73 1.17 -7.40 7.58
N ALA A 74 2.45 -7.24 7.98
CA ALA A 74 3.05 -5.93 8.17
C ALA A 74 2.86 -4.99 6.96
N GLY A 75 3.07 -5.45 5.73
CA GLY A 75 2.84 -4.64 4.53
C GLY A 75 1.44 -4.01 4.50
N THR A 76 0.41 -4.81 4.78
CA THR A 76 -0.99 -4.36 4.84
C THR A 76 -1.23 -3.38 6.00
N VAL A 77 -0.73 -3.71 7.21
CA VAL A 77 -0.92 -2.85 8.39
C VAL A 77 -0.33 -1.47 8.16
N PHE A 78 0.90 -1.42 7.65
CA PHE A 78 1.59 -0.15 7.43
C PHE A 78 1.04 0.62 6.22
N GLN A 79 0.44 -0.03 5.24
CA GLN A 79 -0.33 0.64 4.18
C GLN A 79 -1.55 1.35 4.77
N LEU A 80 -2.29 0.69 5.66
CA LEU A 80 -3.42 1.30 6.37
C LEU A 80 -2.99 2.49 7.24
N LEU A 81 -1.88 2.37 7.99
CA LEU A 81 -1.36 3.48 8.80
C LEU A 81 -0.96 4.69 7.96
N ARG A 82 -0.37 4.49 6.76
CA ARG A 82 -0.07 5.61 5.85
C ARG A 82 -1.36 6.30 5.38
N ALA A 83 -2.40 5.55 5.04
CA ALA A 83 -3.69 6.12 4.65
C ALA A 83 -4.34 6.91 5.80
N ILE A 84 -4.30 6.37 7.01
CA ILE A 84 -4.78 7.05 8.23
C ILE A 84 -3.97 8.33 8.49
N LYS A 85 -2.64 8.29 8.31
CA LYS A 85 -1.79 9.48 8.44
C LYS A 85 -2.21 10.58 7.46
N LEU A 86 -2.49 10.24 6.20
CA LEU A 86 -2.98 11.19 5.20
C LEU A 86 -4.33 11.82 5.61
N GLN A 87 -5.24 11.02 6.17
CA GLN A 87 -6.51 11.52 6.70
C GLN A 87 -6.29 12.48 7.88
N GLN A 88 -5.39 12.16 8.81
CA GLN A 88 -5.03 13.01 9.94
C GLN A 88 -4.43 14.35 9.50
N GLN A 89 -3.79 14.40 8.33
CA GLN A 89 -3.27 15.63 7.72
C GLN A 89 -4.34 16.43 6.95
N GLY A 90 -5.60 16.00 7.00
CA GLY A 90 -6.74 16.76 6.47
C GLY A 90 -7.20 16.34 5.08
N LEU A 91 -6.65 15.25 4.50
CA LEU A 91 -7.12 14.73 3.24
C LEU A 91 -8.36 13.85 3.40
N ASP A 92 -9.25 13.89 2.44
CA ASP A 92 -10.28 12.87 2.29
C ASP A 92 -9.63 11.55 1.91
N VAL A 93 -9.98 10.47 2.60
CA VAL A 93 -9.40 9.15 2.37
C VAL A 93 -10.48 8.09 2.20
N GLN A 94 -10.33 7.27 1.16
CA GLN A 94 -11.07 6.03 0.99
C GLN A 94 -10.16 4.82 1.26
N ILE A 95 -10.64 3.89 2.09
CA ILE A 95 -10.03 2.56 2.26
C ILE A 95 -11.03 1.52 1.74
N VAL A 96 -10.60 0.73 0.75
CA VAL A 96 -11.39 -0.34 0.15
C VAL A 96 -10.95 -1.69 0.71
N LEU A 97 -11.88 -2.41 1.28
CA LEU A 97 -11.69 -3.79 1.71
C LEU A 97 -12.05 -4.73 0.54
N GLY A 98 -11.02 -5.34 -0.07
CA GLY A 98 -11.10 -6.13 -1.28
C GLY A 98 -11.70 -7.52 -1.04
N ASP A 99 -12.97 -7.57 -0.63
CA ASP A 99 -13.69 -8.83 -0.36
C ASP A 99 -13.99 -9.59 -1.67
N LEU A 100 -14.53 -8.94 -2.68
CA LEU A 100 -14.78 -9.58 -3.98
C LEU A 100 -13.49 -9.88 -4.73
N ASP A 101 -12.44 -9.06 -4.56
CA ASP A 101 -11.10 -9.35 -5.05
C ASP A 101 -10.61 -10.70 -4.48
N SER A 102 -10.63 -10.84 -3.17
CA SER A 102 -10.14 -12.05 -2.49
C SER A 102 -10.97 -13.28 -2.81
N TYR A 103 -12.27 -13.13 -3.00
CA TYR A 103 -13.15 -14.19 -3.48
C TYR A 103 -12.76 -14.66 -4.89
N ASN A 104 -12.57 -13.73 -5.83
CA ASN A 104 -12.31 -14.03 -7.23
C ASN A 104 -10.85 -14.47 -7.49
N ALA A 105 -9.87 -13.71 -7.00
CA ALA A 105 -8.46 -13.98 -7.29
C ALA A 105 -7.89 -15.09 -6.43
N ARG A 106 -8.25 -15.14 -5.14
CA ARG A 106 -7.67 -16.09 -4.16
C ARG A 106 -8.56 -17.30 -3.89
N ARG A 107 -9.76 -17.35 -4.46
CA ARG A 107 -10.75 -18.42 -4.30
C ARG A 107 -11.13 -18.70 -2.84
N ILE A 108 -11.11 -17.68 -2.00
CA ILE A 108 -11.54 -17.79 -0.61
C ILE A 108 -13.07 -17.83 -0.58
N PRO A 109 -13.70 -18.72 0.19
CA PRO A 109 -15.17 -18.78 0.28
C PRO A 109 -15.78 -17.43 0.69
N LEU A 110 -16.85 -17.00 0.01
CA LEU A 110 -17.44 -15.67 0.18
C LEU A 110 -17.80 -15.36 1.65
N GLN A 111 -18.32 -16.36 2.38
CA GLN A 111 -18.64 -16.17 3.80
C GLN A 111 -17.40 -15.89 4.65
N ALA A 112 -16.26 -16.54 4.36
CA ALA A 112 -15.01 -16.30 5.07
C ALA A 112 -14.47 -14.90 4.76
N VAL A 113 -14.58 -14.45 3.49
CA VAL A 113 -14.17 -13.11 3.10
C VAL A 113 -15.03 -12.02 3.76
N ARG A 114 -16.35 -12.25 3.84
CA ARG A 114 -17.27 -11.34 4.54
C ARG A 114 -16.94 -11.23 6.03
N HIS A 115 -16.58 -12.33 6.69
CA HIS A 115 -16.14 -12.33 8.07
C HIS A 115 -14.85 -11.53 8.25
N LEU A 116 -13.85 -11.79 7.41
CA LEU A 116 -12.61 -11.04 7.39
C LEU A 116 -12.84 -9.54 7.14
N ALA A 117 -13.74 -9.18 6.23
CA ALA A 117 -14.07 -7.78 5.97
C ALA A 117 -14.62 -7.07 7.23
N GLY A 118 -15.41 -7.76 8.06
CA GLY A 118 -15.85 -7.25 9.35
C GLY A 118 -14.69 -7.01 10.32
N GLN A 119 -13.77 -7.98 10.43
CA GLN A 119 -12.58 -7.86 11.27
C GLN A 119 -11.65 -6.71 10.78
N TYR A 120 -11.43 -6.60 9.47
CA TYR A 120 -10.65 -5.51 8.90
C TYR A 120 -11.29 -4.13 9.14
N ALA A 121 -12.62 -4.02 8.99
CA ALA A 121 -13.31 -2.77 9.27
C ALA A 121 -13.12 -2.32 10.73
N GLU A 122 -13.29 -3.24 11.67
CA GLU A 122 -13.05 -2.97 13.09
C GLU A 122 -11.58 -2.61 13.35
N PHE A 123 -10.64 -3.33 12.74
CA PHE A 123 -9.22 -3.08 12.88
C PHE A 123 -8.83 -1.67 12.38
N VAL A 124 -9.30 -1.28 11.20
CA VAL A 124 -9.04 0.04 10.61
C VAL A 124 -9.54 1.17 11.53
N LEU A 125 -10.71 0.99 12.14
CA LEU A 125 -11.24 1.95 13.12
C LEU A 125 -10.39 2.01 14.39
N ARG A 126 -9.94 0.87 14.91
CA ARG A 126 -9.03 0.80 16.06
C ARG A 126 -7.67 1.42 15.80
N LEU A 127 -7.18 1.35 14.55
CA LEU A 127 -5.96 2.04 14.10
C LEU A 127 -6.11 3.57 14.04
N GLY A 128 -7.33 4.11 14.20
CA GLY A 128 -7.60 5.55 14.27
C GLY A 128 -8.16 6.15 12.98
N PHE A 129 -8.67 5.35 12.05
CA PHE A 129 -9.40 5.87 10.89
C PHE A 129 -10.73 6.50 11.33
N ASP A 130 -10.97 7.73 10.93
CA ASP A 130 -12.23 8.45 11.18
C ASP A 130 -13.22 8.20 10.04
N ALA A 131 -14.17 7.29 10.28
CA ALA A 131 -15.21 6.94 9.32
C ALA A 131 -16.27 8.05 9.11
N GLN A 132 -16.29 9.12 9.93
CA GLN A 132 -17.16 10.28 9.71
C GLN A 132 -16.54 11.24 8.68
N ARG A 133 -15.22 11.21 8.50
CA ARG A 133 -14.46 12.08 7.60
C ARG A 133 -13.86 11.33 6.41
N GLY A 134 -14.03 10.01 6.33
CA GLY A 134 -13.49 9.19 5.27
C GLY A 134 -14.45 8.08 4.86
N ILE A 135 -14.09 7.35 3.82
CA ILE A 135 -14.85 6.24 3.27
C ILE A 135 -14.14 4.93 3.61
N LEU A 136 -14.75 4.12 4.47
CA LEU A 136 -14.33 2.74 4.71
C LEU A 136 -15.41 1.82 4.14
N ARG A 137 -15.10 1.09 3.08
CA ARG A 137 -16.10 0.26 2.40
C ARG A 137 -15.56 -1.09 1.94
N ARG A 138 -16.46 -2.03 1.71
CA ARG A 138 -16.21 -3.26 0.98
C ARG A 138 -16.46 -3.04 -0.51
N GLN A 139 -16.02 -3.94 -1.36
CA GLN A 139 -16.42 -3.95 -2.78
C GLN A 139 -17.85 -4.50 -2.94
N GLU A 140 -18.21 -5.51 -2.11
CA GLU A 140 -19.57 -6.02 -2.09
C GLU A 140 -20.57 -4.94 -1.61
N GLY A 141 -21.69 -4.82 -2.29
CA GLY A 141 -22.75 -3.87 -1.93
C GLY A 141 -22.64 -2.48 -2.57
N HIS A 142 -21.59 -2.20 -3.32
CA HIS A 142 -21.41 -0.95 -4.06
C HIS A 142 -21.75 -1.13 -5.55
N ALA A 143 -23.06 -1.12 -5.86
CA ALA A 143 -23.59 -1.37 -7.18
C ALA A 143 -23.00 -0.44 -8.27
N ASP A 144 -22.76 0.81 -7.94
CA ASP A 144 -22.22 1.81 -8.88
C ASP A 144 -20.77 1.51 -9.27
N VAL A 145 -19.94 1.04 -8.32
CA VAL A 145 -18.58 0.59 -8.62
C VAL A 145 -18.60 -0.69 -9.47
N LEU A 146 -19.50 -1.63 -9.17
CA LEU A 146 -19.66 -2.83 -9.97
C LEU A 146 -20.15 -2.50 -11.40
N ALA A 147 -21.05 -1.54 -11.54
CA ALA A 147 -21.47 -1.03 -12.85
C ALA A 147 -20.30 -0.38 -13.60
N THR A 148 -19.48 0.43 -12.90
CA THR A 148 -18.25 1.03 -13.47
C THR A 148 -17.31 -0.06 -13.97
N ALA A 149 -17.06 -1.12 -13.18
CA ALA A 149 -16.24 -2.26 -13.61
C ALA A 149 -16.79 -2.93 -14.87
N PHE A 150 -18.09 -3.17 -14.92
CA PHE A 150 -18.74 -3.78 -16.09
C PHE A 150 -18.61 -2.92 -17.35
N LEU A 151 -18.82 -1.62 -17.22
CA LEU A 151 -18.68 -0.67 -18.34
C LEU A 151 -17.23 -0.53 -18.80
N LEU A 152 -16.27 -0.56 -17.87
CA LEU A 152 -14.85 -0.48 -18.17
C LEU A 152 -14.34 -1.70 -18.96
N ALA A 153 -14.96 -2.86 -18.78
CA ALA A 153 -14.53 -4.13 -19.40
C ALA A 153 -14.40 -4.04 -20.94
N ARG A 154 -15.21 -3.22 -21.63
CA ARG A 154 -15.09 -3.03 -23.08
C ARG A 154 -13.86 -2.28 -23.54
N HIS A 155 -13.17 -1.60 -22.63
CA HIS A 155 -12.04 -0.71 -22.90
C HIS A 155 -10.68 -1.35 -22.58
N LEU A 156 -10.68 -2.57 -21.99
CA LEU A 156 -9.48 -3.31 -21.63
C LEU A 156 -9.50 -4.70 -22.28
N ASP A 157 -8.34 -5.19 -22.67
CA ASP A 157 -8.16 -6.48 -23.31
C ASP A 157 -7.22 -7.40 -22.52
N ASP A 158 -6.99 -8.61 -23.02
CA ASP A 158 -6.14 -9.61 -22.38
C ASP A 158 -4.68 -9.18 -22.28
N GLU A 159 -4.19 -8.33 -23.16
CA GLU A 159 -2.84 -7.81 -23.15
C GLU A 159 -2.66 -6.79 -22.01
N ASP A 160 -3.66 -5.93 -21.82
CA ASP A 160 -3.70 -4.97 -20.71
C ASP A 160 -3.59 -5.68 -19.36
N PHE A 161 -4.35 -6.76 -19.15
CA PHE A 161 -4.30 -7.52 -17.90
C PHE A 161 -2.98 -8.25 -17.70
N ARG A 162 -2.38 -8.82 -18.77
CA ARG A 162 -1.07 -9.45 -18.69
C ARG A 162 0.03 -8.45 -18.37
N TRP A 163 -0.03 -7.27 -18.97
CA TRP A 163 0.90 -6.20 -18.70
C TRP A 163 0.79 -5.67 -17.26
N ALA A 164 -0.43 -5.62 -16.71
CA ALA A 164 -0.70 -5.11 -15.38
C ALA A 164 -0.43 -6.11 -14.24
N GLU A 165 0.05 -7.33 -14.54
CA GLU A 165 0.47 -8.26 -13.47
C GLU A 165 1.51 -7.61 -12.56
N GLU A 166 1.40 -7.87 -11.24
CA GLU A 166 2.36 -7.41 -10.26
C GLU A 166 3.80 -7.84 -10.61
N ASP A 167 4.78 -7.03 -10.27
CA ASP A 167 6.20 -7.33 -10.51
C ASP A 167 6.69 -8.62 -9.82
N LEU A 168 5.98 -9.07 -8.80
CA LEU A 168 6.24 -10.32 -8.08
C LEU A 168 5.52 -11.55 -8.64
N SER A 169 4.81 -11.43 -9.75
CA SER A 169 4.03 -12.54 -10.32
C SER A 169 4.86 -13.80 -10.54
N ASP A 170 6.10 -13.67 -11.02
CA ASP A 170 7.00 -14.81 -11.23
C ASP A 170 7.44 -15.45 -9.91
N LEU A 171 7.68 -14.64 -8.87
CA LEU A 171 7.98 -15.14 -7.54
C LEU A 171 6.79 -15.91 -6.95
N TYR A 172 5.60 -15.40 -7.12
CA TYR A 172 4.37 -16.08 -6.67
C TYR A 172 4.14 -17.39 -7.43
N ARG A 173 4.41 -17.42 -8.75
CA ARG A 173 4.35 -18.67 -9.55
C ARG A 173 5.37 -19.68 -9.04
N SER A 174 6.59 -19.26 -8.75
CA SER A 174 7.65 -20.17 -8.24
C SER A 174 7.32 -20.75 -6.87
N HIS A 175 6.48 -20.09 -6.08
CA HIS A 175 5.98 -20.57 -4.79
C HIS A 175 4.61 -21.28 -4.88
N GLY A 176 4.10 -21.52 -6.09
CA GLY A 176 2.85 -22.23 -6.31
C GLY A 176 1.59 -21.45 -5.87
N VAL A 177 1.67 -20.14 -5.74
CA VAL A 177 0.53 -19.29 -5.34
C VAL A 177 -0.52 -19.25 -6.45
N PHE A 178 -0.10 -19.18 -7.71
CA PHE A 178 -0.92 -19.36 -8.92
C PHE A 178 -0.06 -19.78 -10.12
N ASP A 179 -0.69 -20.46 -11.09
CA ASP A 179 0.02 -20.96 -12.29
C ASP A 179 -0.13 -19.98 -13.47
N ARG A 180 -1.28 -19.34 -13.56
CA ARG A 180 -1.66 -18.49 -14.70
C ARG A 180 -2.67 -17.42 -14.28
N LEU A 181 -2.72 -16.35 -15.07
CA LEU A 181 -3.77 -15.34 -14.97
C LEU A 181 -5.15 -15.94 -15.27
N THR A 182 -6.00 -16.04 -14.27
CA THR A 182 -7.35 -16.59 -14.40
C THR A 182 -8.36 -15.50 -14.70
N TYR A 183 -9.56 -15.89 -15.17
CA TYR A 183 -10.66 -14.93 -15.37
C TYR A 183 -11.04 -14.20 -14.08
N GLY A 184 -11.05 -14.92 -12.93
CA GLY A 184 -11.31 -14.32 -11.62
C GLY A 184 -10.27 -13.25 -11.26
N MET A 185 -8.98 -13.47 -11.54
CA MET A 185 -7.92 -12.46 -11.32
C MET A 185 -8.13 -11.23 -12.21
N LYS A 186 -8.50 -11.42 -13.48
CA LYS A 186 -8.84 -10.29 -14.38
C LYS A 186 -10.05 -9.50 -13.86
N GLN A 187 -11.07 -10.17 -13.34
CA GLN A 187 -12.23 -9.52 -12.72
C GLN A 187 -11.82 -8.74 -11.46
N SER A 188 -10.92 -9.27 -10.65
CA SER A 188 -10.37 -8.57 -9.48
C SER A 188 -9.62 -7.31 -9.88
N THR A 189 -8.73 -7.39 -10.87
CA THR A 189 -8.00 -6.24 -11.40
C THR A 189 -8.95 -5.19 -11.99
N LEU A 190 -9.96 -5.63 -12.74
CA LEU A 190 -10.99 -4.75 -13.29
C LEU A 190 -11.78 -4.03 -12.21
N LEU A 191 -12.18 -4.74 -11.16
CA LEU A 191 -12.92 -4.17 -10.04
C LEU A 191 -12.07 -3.17 -9.23
N MET A 192 -10.80 -3.49 -8.98
CA MET A 192 -9.87 -2.57 -8.34
C MET A 192 -9.65 -1.30 -9.18
N THR A 193 -9.53 -1.45 -10.50
CA THR A 193 -9.46 -0.31 -11.42
C THR A 193 -10.73 0.54 -11.33
N ALA A 194 -11.91 -0.09 -11.25
CA ALA A 194 -13.18 0.60 -11.08
C ALA A 194 -13.31 1.32 -9.73
N ASP A 195 -12.70 0.81 -8.67
CA ASP A 195 -12.64 1.51 -7.37
C ASP A 195 -11.98 2.91 -7.50
N PHE A 196 -11.02 3.08 -8.41
CA PHE A 196 -10.37 4.36 -8.68
C PHE A 196 -11.19 5.20 -9.66
N LEU A 197 -11.67 4.61 -10.76
CA LEU A 197 -12.35 5.33 -11.83
C LEU A 197 -13.76 5.78 -11.45
N HIS A 198 -14.41 5.11 -10.51
CA HIS A 198 -15.69 5.57 -9.97
C HIS A 198 -15.53 6.93 -9.28
N LEU A 199 -14.51 7.11 -8.43
CA LEU A 199 -14.19 8.39 -7.80
C LEU A 199 -13.86 9.47 -8.83
N LEU A 200 -13.15 9.10 -9.90
CA LEU A 200 -12.83 10.01 -10.99
C LEU A 200 -14.10 10.45 -11.75
N SER A 201 -15.05 9.52 -11.96
CA SER A 201 -16.34 9.82 -12.61
C SER A 201 -17.24 10.74 -11.76
N GLU A 202 -17.04 10.80 -10.45
CA GLU A 202 -17.67 11.77 -9.55
C GLU A 202 -17.03 13.18 -9.64
N GLY A 203 -16.05 13.37 -10.52
CA GLY A 203 -15.37 14.67 -10.73
C GLY A 203 -14.23 14.95 -9.74
N ARG A 204 -13.81 13.98 -8.96
CA ARG A 204 -12.72 14.14 -7.99
C ARG A 204 -11.34 14.07 -8.65
N HIS A 205 -10.36 14.73 -8.05
CA HIS A 205 -8.96 14.38 -8.22
C HIS A 205 -8.65 13.18 -7.32
N VAL A 206 -8.01 12.14 -7.87
CA VAL A 206 -7.80 10.87 -7.17
C VAL A 206 -6.31 10.58 -7.05
N LEU A 207 -5.83 10.36 -5.82
CA LEU A 207 -4.48 9.88 -5.55
C LEU A 207 -4.55 8.45 -5.03
N VAL A 208 -4.06 7.51 -5.81
CA VAL A 208 -3.98 6.10 -5.42
C VAL A 208 -2.67 5.84 -4.70
N SER A 209 -2.73 5.36 -3.44
CA SER A 209 -1.55 5.00 -2.65
C SER A 209 -1.42 3.47 -2.57
N LEU A 210 -0.39 2.92 -3.20
CA LEU A 210 -0.12 1.48 -3.28
C LEU A 210 1.36 1.17 -2.99
N GLY A 211 1.68 -0.11 -2.82
CA GLY A 211 3.04 -0.60 -2.91
C GLY A 211 3.60 -0.39 -4.32
N VAL A 212 4.91 -0.15 -4.40
CA VAL A 212 5.53 0.04 -5.72
C VAL A 212 5.42 -1.19 -6.62
N ASP A 213 5.30 -2.39 -6.06
CA ASP A 213 5.09 -3.63 -6.80
C ASP A 213 3.70 -3.71 -7.47
N GLU A 214 2.77 -2.86 -7.07
CA GLU A 214 1.41 -2.74 -7.60
C GLU A 214 1.22 -1.51 -8.51
N HIS A 215 2.29 -0.79 -8.83
CA HIS A 215 2.22 0.48 -9.58
C HIS A 215 1.49 0.37 -10.93
N LYS A 216 1.55 -0.78 -11.58
CA LYS A 216 0.92 -1.02 -12.89
C LYS A 216 -0.60 -0.94 -12.85
N TYR A 217 -1.23 -1.17 -11.69
CA TYR A 217 -2.68 -1.03 -11.57
C TYR A 217 -3.16 0.41 -11.76
N VAL A 218 -2.38 1.40 -11.29
CA VAL A 218 -2.70 2.82 -11.54
C VAL A 218 -2.52 3.17 -13.01
N ALA A 219 -1.45 2.67 -13.63
CA ALA A 219 -1.22 2.87 -15.06
C ALA A 219 -2.32 2.22 -15.93
N LEU A 220 -2.79 1.03 -15.56
CA LEU A 220 -3.94 0.38 -16.19
C LEU A 220 -5.22 1.22 -16.03
N ALA A 221 -5.46 1.76 -14.83
CA ALA A 221 -6.59 2.62 -14.56
C ALA A 221 -6.56 3.90 -15.41
N ARG A 222 -5.39 4.54 -15.55
CA ARG A 222 -5.22 5.72 -16.43
C ARG A 222 -5.53 5.37 -17.89
N ARG A 223 -5.02 4.24 -18.39
CA ARG A 223 -5.35 3.74 -19.75
C ARG A 223 -6.85 3.50 -19.93
N GLY A 224 -7.51 2.90 -18.94
CA GLY A 224 -8.95 2.70 -18.93
C GLY A 224 -9.72 4.02 -18.91
N ALA A 225 -9.28 5.01 -18.13
CA ALA A 225 -9.85 6.35 -18.11
C ALA A 225 -9.76 7.04 -19.46
N GLU A 226 -8.57 7.06 -20.08
CA GLU A 226 -8.34 7.63 -21.41
C GLU A 226 -9.27 7.01 -22.47
N ARG A 227 -9.33 5.68 -22.52
CA ARG A 227 -10.16 4.96 -23.51
C ARG A 227 -11.66 5.12 -23.27
N SER A 228 -12.09 5.38 -22.04
CA SER A 228 -13.49 5.61 -21.67
C SER A 228 -13.88 7.10 -21.68
N GLY A 229 -12.95 8.01 -21.94
CA GLY A 229 -13.20 9.45 -21.99
C GLY A 229 -13.30 10.12 -20.61
N LEU A 230 -12.82 9.47 -19.56
CA LEU A 230 -12.67 10.07 -18.22
C LEU A 230 -11.40 10.92 -18.16
N PRO A 231 -11.34 11.94 -17.27
CA PRO A 231 -10.20 12.86 -17.15
C PRO A 231 -8.98 12.17 -16.48
N ALA A 232 -8.24 11.35 -17.25
CA ALA A 232 -7.12 10.55 -16.77
C ALA A 232 -6.00 11.38 -16.11
N GLU A 233 -5.88 12.66 -16.45
CA GLU A 233 -4.95 13.61 -15.84
C GLU A 233 -5.26 13.91 -14.37
N ARG A 234 -6.47 13.61 -13.90
CA ARG A 234 -6.86 13.74 -12.49
C ARG A 234 -6.61 12.48 -11.67
N LEU A 235 -6.12 11.42 -12.30
CA LEU A 235 -5.76 10.16 -11.62
C LEU A 235 -4.25 10.12 -11.41
N ALA A 236 -3.84 10.24 -10.16
CA ALA A 236 -2.45 10.19 -9.72
C ALA A 236 -2.14 8.89 -8.95
N GLY A 237 -0.87 8.54 -8.89
CA GLY A 237 -0.38 7.43 -8.07
C GLY A 237 0.81 7.86 -7.22
N ILE A 238 0.86 7.38 -5.97
CA ILE A 238 2.00 7.54 -5.07
C ILE A 238 2.38 6.16 -4.49
N TYR A 239 3.65 5.78 -4.63
CA TYR A 239 4.08 4.42 -4.43
C TYR A 239 5.01 4.28 -3.23
N THR A 240 4.67 3.34 -2.33
CA THR A 240 5.42 3.13 -1.10
C THR A 240 6.61 2.21 -1.33
N LYS A 241 7.66 2.41 -0.54
CA LYS A 241 8.74 1.43 -0.41
C LYS A 241 8.18 0.12 0.13
N MET A 242 8.76 -0.98 -0.30
CA MET A 242 8.44 -2.30 0.22
C MET A 242 9.05 -2.50 1.60
N ILE A 243 8.31 -3.16 2.50
CA ILE A 243 8.89 -3.63 3.75
C ILE A 243 9.60 -4.97 3.45
N PRO A 244 10.92 -5.04 3.61
CA PRO A 244 11.68 -6.26 3.37
C PRO A 244 11.18 -7.40 4.23
N GLY A 245 11.29 -8.62 3.71
CA GLY A 245 11.02 -9.82 4.50
C GLY A 245 12.13 -10.08 5.51
N LEU A 246 11.76 -10.67 6.65
CA LEU A 246 12.72 -11.11 7.66
C LEU A 246 13.65 -12.19 7.07
N GLY A 247 14.86 -12.30 7.60
CA GLY A 247 15.85 -13.27 7.14
C GLY A 247 16.32 -13.05 5.69
N GLY A 248 16.22 -11.83 5.16
CA GLY A 248 16.68 -11.48 3.81
C GLY A 248 15.72 -11.88 2.68
N LEU A 249 14.47 -12.24 3.00
CA LEU A 249 13.42 -12.48 2.01
C LEU A 249 12.99 -11.17 1.32
N PRO A 250 12.49 -11.20 0.07
CA PRO A 250 12.25 -10.00 -0.73
C PRO A 250 11.27 -9.02 -0.08
N LYS A 251 10.16 -9.51 0.45
CA LYS A 251 9.16 -8.71 1.17
C LYS A 251 8.43 -9.53 2.22
N MET A 252 7.79 -8.86 3.17
CA MET A 252 6.81 -9.49 4.04
C MET A 252 5.53 -9.76 3.26
N SER A 253 5.14 -11.03 3.17
CA SER A 253 3.95 -11.49 2.45
C SER A 253 3.41 -12.78 3.02
N LYS A 254 2.10 -12.92 3.14
CA LYS A 254 1.44 -14.19 3.51
C LYS A 254 1.72 -15.31 2.51
N SER A 255 1.97 -14.95 1.25
CA SER A 255 2.27 -15.89 0.18
C SER A 255 3.71 -16.44 0.24
N ILE A 256 4.56 -15.87 1.10
CA ILE A 256 5.95 -16.30 1.31
C ILE A 256 6.10 -16.71 2.78
N PRO A 257 6.03 -18.02 3.10
CA PRO A 257 6.13 -18.50 4.48
C PRO A 257 7.42 -18.04 5.17
N GLY A 258 7.32 -17.60 6.42
CA GLY A 258 8.45 -17.13 7.22
C GLY A 258 8.99 -15.74 6.85
N SER A 259 8.37 -15.06 5.86
CA SER A 259 8.85 -13.75 5.41
C SER A 259 8.54 -12.60 6.37
N GLY A 260 7.67 -12.76 7.35
CA GLY A 260 7.31 -11.64 8.20
C GLY A 260 6.32 -11.98 9.30
N ILE A 261 5.75 -10.93 9.86
CA ILE A 261 4.77 -10.95 10.93
C ILE A 261 3.37 -10.63 10.41
N ASP A 262 2.36 -11.20 11.05
CA ASP A 262 0.96 -10.90 10.80
C ASP A 262 0.16 -10.78 12.11
N ALA A 263 -1.06 -10.25 12.02
CA ALA A 263 -1.88 -9.94 13.18
C ALA A 263 -2.53 -11.17 13.87
N SER A 264 -2.31 -12.38 13.37
CA SER A 264 -2.70 -13.61 14.09
C SER A 264 -1.66 -14.04 15.14
N MET A 265 -0.45 -13.53 15.04
CA MET A 265 0.65 -13.86 15.96
C MET A 265 0.43 -13.19 17.31
N ASP A 266 0.90 -13.84 18.37
CA ASP A 266 0.97 -13.23 19.70
C ASP A 266 2.19 -12.32 19.84
N ALA A 267 2.22 -11.53 20.91
CA ALA A 267 3.28 -10.58 21.17
C ALA A 267 4.67 -11.23 21.28
N ASP A 268 4.74 -12.42 21.89
CA ASP A 268 6.02 -13.11 22.11
C ASP A 268 6.58 -13.67 20.80
N ALA A 269 5.71 -14.18 19.91
CA ALA A 269 6.10 -14.62 18.58
C ALA A 269 6.61 -13.45 17.73
N ILE A 270 5.91 -12.31 17.72
CA ILE A 270 6.37 -11.10 17.01
C ILE A 270 7.71 -10.64 17.56
N ARG A 271 7.83 -10.52 18.88
CA ARG A 271 9.08 -10.10 19.54
C ARG A 271 10.24 -11.01 19.20
N ALA A 272 10.03 -12.33 19.25
CA ALA A 272 11.06 -13.31 18.93
C ALA A 272 11.55 -13.17 17.47
N LEU A 273 10.64 -13.00 16.52
CA LEU A 273 10.98 -12.84 15.11
C LEU A 273 11.75 -11.55 14.85
N LEU A 274 11.30 -10.40 15.39
CA LEU A 274 11.95 -9.10 15.18
C LEU A 274 13.29 -9.00 15.91
N THR A 275 13.44 -9.67 17.05
CA THR A 275 14.73 -9.75 17.77
C THR A 275 15.73 -10.63 17.03
N ALA A 276 15.26 -11.76 16.44
CA ALA A 276 16.10 -12.68 15.69
C ALA A 276 16.55 -12.14 14.32
N ASP A 277 15.86 -11.15 13.77
CA ASP A 277 16.27 -10.52 12.52
C ASP A 277 17.57 -9.75 12.73
N ALA A 278 18.63 -10.20 12.06
CA ALA A 278 19.96 -9.63 12.23
C ALA A 278 20.09 -8.19 11.69
N ASP A 279 19.12 -7.73 10.90
CA ASP A 279 19.09 -6.38 10.31
C ASP A 279 20.44 -5.96 9.67
N THR A 280 21.05 -6.87 8.93
CA THR A 280 22.40 -6.70 8.36
C THR A 280 22.44 -6.02 7.00
N ALA A 281 21.29 -5.60 6.48
CA ALA A 281 21.23 -4.93 5.19
C ALA A 281 22.06 -3.63 5.22
N PRO A 282 22.94 -3.40 4.22
CA PRO A 282 23.79 -2.20 4.22
C PRO A 282 22.98 -0.92 3.99
N GLU A 283 21.86 -1.02 3.26
CA GLU A 283 20.99 0.10 2.94
C GLU A 283 19.81 0.19 3.91
N ASP A 284 19.35 1.41 4.17
CA ASP A 284 18.18 1.66 5.02
C ASP A 284 16.91 1.00 4.49
N ASN A 285 16.75 0.94 3.17
CA ASN A 285 15.62 0.27 2.53
C ASN A 285 15.60 -1.26 2.77
N GLY A 286 16.72 -1.85 3.12
CA GLY A 286 16.85 -3.27 3.45
C GLY A 286 16.48 -3.63 4.89
N SER A 287 16.30 -2.65 5.77
CA SER A 287 15.92 -2.87 7.17
C SER A 287 14.40 -2.95 7.32
N ALA A 288 13.88 -4.12 7.69
CA ALA A 288 12.45 -4.29 7.94
C ALA A 288 11.96 -3.39 9.09
N LEU A 289 12.71 -3.36 10.20
CA LEU A 289 12.37 -2.54 11.36
C LEU A 289 12.35 -1.05 11.04
N LEU A 290 13.38 -0.55 10.34
CA LEU A 290 13.45 0.86 9.97
C LEU A 290 12.32 1.25 9.00
N GLN A 291 11.95 0.38 8.06
CA GLN A 291 10.81 0.63 7.17
C GLN A 291 9.46 0.59 7.91
N MET A 292 9.29 -0.28 8.90
CA MET A 292 8.11 -0.28 9.76
C MET A 292 8.05 0.99 10.62
N TYR A 293 9.19 1.40 11.20
CA TYR A 293 9.29 2.65 11.97
C TYR A 293 8.86 3.87 11.15
N ALA A 294 9.34 3.99 9.91
CA ALA A 294 8.97 5.08 9.01
C ALA A 294 7.45 5.23 8.81
N CYS A 295 6.69 4.17 9.01
CA CYS A 295 5.25 4.15 8.78
C CYS A 295 4.42 4.47 10.02
N LEU A 296 5.01 4.50 11.21
CA LEU A 296 4.30 4.85 12.44
C LEU A 296 3.79 6.30 12.35
N PRO A 297 2.56 6.59 12.80
CA PRO A 297 1.93 7.90 12.63
C PRO A 297 2.70 9.06 13.28
N GLU A 298 3.37 8.79 14.41
CA GLU A 298 4.14 9.75 15.19
C GLU A 298 5.54 10.04 14.61
N VAL A 299 6.01 9.22 13.67
CA VAL A 299 7.38 9.34 13.13
C VAL A 299 7.39 10.36 11.99
N ASP A 300 8.14 11.43 12.19
CA ASP A 300 8.50 12.42 11.19
C ASP A 300 9.84 12.10 10.51
N SER A 301 10.17 12.89 9.49
CA SER A 301 11.44 12.75 8.76
C SER A 301 12.68 12.90 9.63
N SER A 302 12.64 13.74 10.67
CA SER A 302 13.76 13.96 11.59
C SER A 302 13.99 12.76 12.51
N ALA A 303 12.91 12.18 13.05
CA ALA A 303 12.97 10.97 13.84
C ALA A 303 13.50 9.79 13.01
N TYR A 304 13.00 9.64 11.78
CA TYR A 304 13.50 8.63 10.86
C TYR A 304 14.99 8.79 10.55
N ALA A 305 15.45 10.02 10.25
CA ALA A 305 16.85 10.28 9.95
C ALA A 305 17.78 9.92 11.13
N ARG A 306 17.39 10.28 12.37
CA ARG A 306 18.15 9.89 13.57
C ARG A 306 18.23 8.37 13.73
N ALA A 307 17.12 7.66 13.54
CA ALA A 307 17.10 6.21 13.63
C ALA A 307 17.97 5.55 12.54
N ALA A 308 17.92 6.06 11.32
CA ALA A 308 18.75 5.60 10.21
C ALA A 308 20.25 5.83 10.47
N ASP A 309 20.62 7.00 11.02
CA ASP A 309 22.00 7.31 11.41
C ASP A 309 22.48 6.40 12.53
N ALA A 310 21.68 6.21 13.59
CA ALA A 310 21.99 5.33 14.70
C ALA A 310 22.23 3.89 14.23
N ARG A 311 21.39 3.41 13.29
CA ARG A 311 21.51 2.10 12.66
C ARG A 311 22.81 1.96 11.86
N ARG A 312 23.09 2.88 10.94
CA ARG A 312 24.29 2.86 10.08
C ARG A 312 25.59 2.89 10.87
N ASN A 313 25.60 3.64 11.98
CA ASN A 313 26.75 3.77 12.85
C ASN A 313 26.87 2.62 13.88
N GLY A 314 25.91 1.71 13.95
CA GLY A 314 25.87 0.63 14.94
C GLY A 314 25.85 1.15 16.38
N SER A 315 25.23 2.32 16.61
CA SER A 315 25.25 2.97 17.93
C SER A 315 24.39 2.22 18.96
N PRO A 316 24.68 2.32 20.26
CA PRO A 316 23.83 1.74 21.31
C PRO A 316 22.39 2.26 21.25
N GLU A 317 22.18 3.48 20.77
CA GLU A 317 20.86 4.08 20.55
C GLU A 317 20.00 3.24 19.59
N TRP A 318 20.60 2.65 18.54
CA TRP A 318 19.87 1.77 17.63
C TRP A 318 19.29 0.55 18.33
N GLN A 319 20.03 -0.04 19.29
CA GLN A 319 19.51 -1.18 20.04
C GLN A 319 18.27 -0.81 20.87
N THR A 320 18.30 0.35 21.54
CA THR A 320 17.14 0.87 22.29
C THR A 320 15.96 1.14 21.34
N LEU A 321 16.22 1.79 20.21
CA LEU A 321 15.18 2.06 19.20
C LEU A 321 14.57 0.77 18.65
N ARG A 322 15.36 -0.28 18.42
CA ARG A 322 14.82 -1.60 17.99
C ARG A 322 13.79 -2.16 18.97
N GLU A 323 14.08 -2.07 20.26
CA GLU A 323 13.15 -2.52 21.30
C GLU A 323 11.88 -1.68 21.32
N GLU A 324 12.00 -0.36 21.26
CA GLU A 324 10.86 0.57 21.18
C GLU A 324 10.00 0.34 19.94
N ILE A 325 10.61 0.20 18.77
CA ILE A 325 9.91 -0.09 17.51
C ILE A 325 9.18 -1.43 17.61
N THR A 326 9.82 -2.45 18.19
CA THR A 326 9.21 -3.77 18.36
C THR A 326 7.96 -3.69 19.22
N GLU A 327 8.00 -2.98 20.35
CA GLU A 327 6.82 -2.82 21.23
C GLU A 327 5.70 -2.00 20.57
N HIS A 328 6.05 -0.96 19.79
CA HIS A 328 5.05 -0.24 18.99
C HIS A 328 4.38 -1.15 17.94
N VAL A 329 5.17 -1.95 17.23
CA VAL A 329 4.64 -2.92 16.27
C VAL A 329 3.70 -3.91 16.95
N ILE A 330 4.10 -4.48 18.09
CA ILE A 330 3.26 -5.39 18.88
C ILE A 330 1.95 -4.70 19.28
N THR A 331 2.02 -3.46 19.75
CA THR A 331 0.83 -2.68 20.13
C THR A 331 -0.14 -2.53 18.96
N VAL A 332 0.35 -2.14 17.78
CA VAL A 332 -0.46 -1.99 16.56
C VAL A 332 -1.10 -3.33 16.17
N PHE A 333 -0.34 -4.42 16.17
CA PHE A 333 -0.84 -5.74 15.79
C PHE A 333 -1.86 -6.31 16.79
N SER A 334 -1.72 -5.96 18.08
CA SER A 334 -2.67 -6.36 19.13
C SER A 334 -4.07 -5.75 18.97
N MET A 335 -4.21 -4.70 18.16
CA MET A 335 -5.51 -4.08 17.85
C MET A 335 -6.38 -4.94 16.91
N TRP A 336 -5.82 -5.99 16.30
CA TRP A 336 -6.58 -6.91 15.46
C TRP A 336 -7.66 -7.63 16.28
N PRO A 337 -8.94 -7.65 15.86
CA PRO A 337 -10.01 -8.35 16.55
C PRO A 337 -9.79 -9.86 16.46
N ARG A 338 -9.78 -10.53 17.60
CA ARG A 338 -9.64 -11.99 17.73
C ARG A 338 -10.98 -12.68 17.77
#